data_6f34ffb8dc447e5e28cba75be77437c9
#
_entry.id   6f34ffb8dc447e5e28cba75be77437c9
#
_cell.length_a   1.000
_cell.length_b   1.000
_cell.length_c   1.000
_cell.angle_alpha   90.00
_cell.angle_beta   90.00
_cell.angle_gamma   90.00
#
_symmetry.space_group_name_H-M   'P 1'
#
loop_
_entity.id
_entity.type
_entity.pdbx_description
1 polymer ?
#
loop_
_entity_poly.entity_id
_entity_poly.type
_entity_poly.pdbx_seq_one_letter_code
_entity_poly.pdbx_strand_id
1 'polypeptide(L)'
;MKRKGRRGDAATGRREKEGRRGDTATGRRGDPEPTSAVASELASAGVNPGDIIVIAYLAIIVLLIILFSYQIDHWVLLCAAHLVVAALVILLAKFGSPLRVSASPRRPVAPSPPLPVSPSPSLPILRLLRGWYPLILIGLTYKELTYLIPRIHPRDFDVALAAIDYRMFGVNPTVWIERFTWPPLTEVFQLTYSTYYLLPVILGVVLWRKKRFDSFFFFVFVLMFGFYLSYLGYIAVPAIGPRFLSSIAEAQTKPLTGVWLFQPVRQMLDRAEGITRDCFPSGHTELTLLVLFYAYRLHRKSFWFFLPVGIGIILSTVYLRYHYVIDVVAGALLAVVVVVAAKPLFGALGGRAPREA
;
A
#
# COMPACT_ATOMS: atom_id res chain seq x y z
N MET A 1 -27.17 -53.66 52.09
CA MET A 1 -26.78 -53.60 53.54
C MET A 1 -26.47 -52.16 53.83
N LYS A 2 -27.43 -51.45 54.54
CA LYS A 2 -27.36 -50.96 55.95
C LYS A 2 -26.10 -50.11 56.18
N ARG A 3 -26.09 -48.91 56.71
CA ARG A 3 -27.07 -48.03 57.50
C ARG A 3 -26.27 -46.70 57.64
N LYS A 4 -26.93 -45.55 57.55
CA LYS A 4 -27.33 -44.64 58.68
C LYS A 4 -26.15 -44.23 59.59
N GLY A 5 -25.91 -43.01 59.89
CA GLY A 5 -26.72 -41.94 60.35
C GLY A 5 -25.88 -40.80 60.95
N ARG A 6 -26.52 -39.68 61.09
CA ARG A 6 -26.91 -38.78 62.16
C ARG A 6 -25.88 -37.80 62.71
N ARG A 7 -26.15 -36.53 62.42
CA ARG A 7 -26.51 -35.44 63.37
C ARG A 7 -25.51 -35.05 64.45
N GLY A 8 -25.25 -33.77 64.48
CA GLY A 8 -24.74 -33.07 65.65
C GLY A 8 -24.69 -31.55 65.42
N ASP A 9 -25.59 -30.90 66.09
CA ASP A 9 -25.93 -29.48 66.06
C ASP A 9 -24.94 -28.56 66.80
N ALA A 10 -25.10 -27.28 66.50
CA ALA A 10 -25.08 -26.09 67.34
C ALA A 10 -23.70 -25.54 67.77
N ALA A 11 -23.45 -24.30 67.65
CA ALA A 11 -23.95 -23.09 68.17
C ALA A 11 -22.97 -21.91 68.05
N THR A 12 -23.51 -20.82 67.65
CA THR A 12 -23.25 -19.45 68.12
C THR A 12 -21.85 -18.92 68.36
N GLY A 13 -21.54 -17.83 67.67
CA GLY A 13 -20.42 -16.95 67.97
C GLY A 13 -20.41 -15.68 67.13
N ARG A 14 -21.27 -14.77 67.55
CA ARG A 14 -21.34 -13.36 67.09
C ARG A 14 -20.01 -12.66 67.43
N ARG A 15 -19.32 -12.03 66.43
CA ARG A 15 -18.48 -10.84 66.66
C ARG A 15 -18.41 -10.00 65.38
N GLU A 16 -18.98 -8.83 65.56
CA GLU A 16 -18.79 -7.65 64.73
C GLU A 16 -17.29 -7.27 64.71
N LYS A 17 -16.79 -6.88 63.51
CA LYS A 17 -15.84 -5.77 63.36
C LYS A 17 -15.75 -5.33 61.91
N GLU A 18 -16.22 -4.11 61.68
CA GLU A 18 -15.62 -3.01 60.95
C GLU A 18 -14.84 -3.30 59.68
N GLY A 19 -15.41 -2.84 58.60
CA GLY A 19 -14.91 -1.74 57.77
C GLY A 19 -13.56 -1.93 57.11
N ARG A 20 -13.56 -2.33 55.84
CA ARG A 20 -12.57 -1.81 54.90
C ARG A 20 -13.20 -1.68 53.50
N ARG A 21 -13.45 -0.45 53.11
CA ARG A 21 -13.77 -0.04 51.74
C ARG A 21 -12.60 -0.53 50.83
N GLY A 22 -12.88 -1.48 49.97
CA GLY A 22 -11.99 -1.84 48.83
C GLY A 22 -12.43 -1.02 47.64
N ASP A 23 -11.54 -0.16 47.19
CA ASP A 23 -11.69 0.65 45.98
C ASP A 23 -11.92 -0.26 44.78
N THR A 24 -13.09 -0.15 44.18
CA THR A 24 -13.36 -0.64 42.86
C THR A 24 -12.55 0.24 41.87
N ALA A 25 -11.44 -0.29 41.41
CA ALA A 25 -10.72 0.26 40.27
C ALA A 25 -11.64 0.23 39.05
N THR A 26 -12.36 1.32 38.84
CA THR A 26 -13.00 1.61 37.56
C THR A 26 -11.88 1.76 36.52
N GLY A 27 -11.71 0.74 35.71
CA GLY A 27 -10.88 0.79 34.54
C GLY A 27 -11.29 1.99 33.68
N ARG A 28 -10.51 3.05 33.72
CA ARG A 28 -10.59 4.15 32.76
C ARG A 28 -10.47 3.53 31.35
N ARG A 29 -11.60 3.46 30.66
CA ARG A 29 -11.57 3.37 29.21
C ARG A 29 -10.75 4.58 28.75
N GLY A 30 -9.60 4.32 28.15
CA GLY A 30 -8.78 5.36 27.57
C GLY A 30 -9.66 6.17 26.62
N ASP A 31 -9.80 7.46 26.93
CA ASP A 31 -10.40 8.40 26.01
C ASP A 31 -9.66 8.33 24.69
N PRO A 32 -10.35 8.39 23.54
CA PRO A 32 -9.67 8.42 22.25
C PRO A 32 -8.72 9.63 22.24
N GLU A 33 -7.43 9.38 21.93
CA GLU A 33 -6.48 10.46 21.76
C GLU A 33 -7.07 11.56 20.87
N PRO A 34 -6.84 12.84 21.19
CA PRO A 34 -7.39 13.95 20.42
C PRO A 34 -6.86 13.88 19.01
N THR A 35 -7.70 13.44 18.08
CA THR A 35 -7.45 13.63 16.65
C THR A 35 -7.11 15.08 16.44
N SER A 36 -5.99 15.38 15.75
CA SER A 36 -5.57 16.75 15.51
C SER A 36 -6.74 17.56 14.93
N ALA A 37 -6.90 18.82 15.31
CA ALA A 37 -7.98 19.66 14.82
C ALA A 37 -8.08 19.65 13.28
N VAL A 38 -6.93 19.61 12.61
CA VAL A 38 -6.80 19.49 11.15
C VAL A 38 -7.41 18.19 10.62
N ALA A 39 -7.15 17.03 11.28
CA ALA A 39 -7.72 15.75 10.84
C ALA A 39 -9.25 15.72 11.01
N SER A 40 -9.77 16.38 12.05
CA SER A 40 -11.21 16.55 12.29
C SER A 40 -11.85 17.43 11.19
N GLU A 41 -11.20 18.50 10.82
CA GLU A 41 -11.66 19.43 9.79
C GLU A 41 -11.66 18.78 8.39
N LEU A 42 -10.58 18.08 8.02
CA LEU A 42 -10.49 17.32 6.78
C LEU A 42 -11.55 16.21 6.70
N ALA A 43 -11.78 15.50 7.80
CA ALA A 43 -12.81 14.49 7.87
C ALA A 43 -14.22 15.09 7.72
N SER A 44 -14.47 16.30 8.21
CA SER A 44 -15.73 17.02 8.03
C SER A 44 -15.93 17.45 6.57
N ALA A 45 -14.85 17.78 5.87
CA ALA A 45 -14.85 18.11 4.44
C ALA A 45 -15.03 16.88 3.52
N GLY A 46 -15.17 15.68 4.09
CA GLY A 46 -15.34 14.44 3.31
C GLY A 46 -14.04 13.83 2.77
N VAL A 47 -12.89 14.42 3.05
CA VAL A 47 -11.56 13.93 2.64
C VAL A 47 -11.21 12.68 3.45
N ASN A 48 -10.76 11.62 2.79
CA ASN A 48 -10.31 10.40 3.43
C ASN A 48 -8.77 10.35 3.52
N PRO A 49 -8.17 9.49 4.36
CA PRO A 49 -6.71 9.39 4.48
C PRO A 49 -5.97 9.12 3.16
N GLY A 50 -6.59 8.38 2.22
CA GLY A 50 -6.01 8.14 0.90
C GLY A 50 -5.89 9.41 0.08
N ASP A 51 -6.93 10.28 0.11
CA ASP A 51 -6.90 11.58 -0.56
C ASP A 51 -5.75 12.46 -0.01
N ILE A 52 -5.53 12.41 1.31
CA ILE A 52 -4.47 13.18 1.97
C ILE A 52 -3.07 12.72 1.51
N ILE A 53 -2.84 11.40 1.41
CA ILE A 53 -1.56 10.86 0.90
C ILE A 53 -1.32 11.30 -0.53
N VAL A 54 -2.35 11.27 -1.37
CA VAL A 54 -2.26 11.76 -2.76
C VAL A 54 -1.85 13.24 -2.78
N ILE A 55 -2.57 14.07 -2.05
CA ILE A 55 -2.30 15.52 -2.01
C ILE A 55 -0.89 15.80 -1.45
N ALA A 56 -0.48 15.09 -0.40
CA ALA A 56 0.86 15.21 0.18
C ALA A 56 1.95 14.84 -0.84
N TYR A 57 1.77 13.76 -1.58
CA TYR A 57 2.70 13.38 -2.65
C TYR A 57 2.76 14.44 -3.76
N LEU A 58 1.62 14.91 -4.26
CA LEU A 58 1.57 15.96 -5.27
C LEU A 58 2.27 17.24 -4.79
N ALA A 59 2.10 17.62 -3.51
CA ALA A 59 2.78 18.77 -2.93
C ALA A 59 4.30 18.58 -2.88
N ILE A 60 4.78 17.37 -2.55
CA ILE A 60 6.21 17.04 -2.58
C ILE A 60 6.75 17.16 -4.02
N ILE A 61 6.03 16.64 -5.01
CA ILE A 61 6.45 16.74 -6.42
C ILE A 61 6.48 18.21 -6.88
N VAL A 62 5.47 19.01 -6.54
CA VAL A 62 5.48 20.46 -6.83
C VAL A 62 6.70 21.14 -6.20
N LEU A 63 7.02 20.83 -4.96
CA LEU A 63 8.21 21.36 -4.29
C LEU A 63 9.49 20.97 -5.05
N LEU A 64 9.63 19.71 -5.45
CA LEU A 64 10.77 19.23 -6.23
C LEU A 64 10.85 19.94 -7.60
N ILE A 65 9.73 20.11 -8.30
CA ILE A 65 9.66 20.83 -9.59
C ILE A 65 10.13 22.28 -9.39
N ILE A 66 9.73 22.94 -8.31
CA ILE A 66 10.17 24.34 -8.01
C ILE A 66 11.65 24.38 -7.69
N LEU A 67 12.16 23.46 -6.84
CA LEU A 67 13.58 23.40 -6.46
C LEU A 67 14.49 23.15 -7.66
N PHE A 68 14.05 22.37 -8.64
CA PHE A 68 14.80 22.01 -9.85
C PHE A 68 14.26 22.71 -11.09
N SER A 69 13.54 23.83 -10.94
CA SER A 69 12.88 24.55 -12.04
C SER A 69 13.83 24.98 -13.16
N TYR A 70 15.10 25.21 -12.84
CA TYR A 70 16.16 25.56 -13.83
C TYR A 70 16.52 24.38 -14.77
N GLN A 71 16.15 23.15 -14.43
CA GLN A 71 16.38 21.94 -15.23
C GLN A 71 15.11 21.35 -15.85
N ILE A 72 13.94 21.88 -15.45
CA ILE A 72 12.63 21.33 -15.83
C ILE A 72 11.94 22.30 -16.79
N ASP A 73 11.80 21.91 -18.05
CA ASP A 73 11.06 22.69 -19.02
C ASP A 73 9.58 22.76 -18.61
N HIS A 74 8.97 23.92 -18.84
CA HIS A 74 7.55 24.15 -18.55
C HIS A 74 7.14 23.89 -17.08
N TRP A 75 8.08 24.08 -16.13
CA TRP A 75 7.86 23.82 -14.71
C TRP A 75 6.60 24.49 -14.13
N VAL A 76 6.26 25.71 -14.58
CA VAL A 76 5.04 26.41 -14.16
C VAL A 76 3.78 25.63 -14.58
N LEU A 77 3.76 25.12 -15.82
CA LEU A 77 2.64 24.33 -16.33
C LEU A 77 2.49 23.01 -15.56
N LEU A 78 3.61 22.36 -15.25
CA LEU A 78 3.60 21.13 -14.43
C LEU A 78 3.08 21.41 -13.01
N CYS A 79 3.54 22.47 -12.35
CA CYS A 79 3.00 22.86 -11.05
C CYS A 79 1.49 23.14 -11.13
N ALA A 80 1.06 23.89 -12.14
CA ALA A 80 -0.37 24.16 -12.35
C ALA A 80 -1.18 22.88 -12.55
N ALA A 81 -0.68 21.91 -13.33
CA ALA A 81 -1.30 20.61 -13.53
C ALA A 81 -1.48 19.85 -12.21
N HIS A 82 -0.45 19.81 -11.36
CA HIS A 82 -0.53 19.17 -10.03
C HIS A 82 -1.56 19.83 -9.12
N LEU A 83 -1.61 21.16 -9.12
CA LEU A 83 -2.60 21.91 -8.34
C LEU A 83 -4.04 21.64 -8.84
N VAL A 84 -4.23 21.53 -10.15
CA VAL A 84 -5.52 21.16 -10.74
C VAL A 84 -5.90 19.73 -10.31
N VAL A 85 -4.98 18.78 -10.39
CA VAL A 85 -5.25 17.40 -9.95
C VAL A 85 -5.59 17.36 -8.44
N ALA A 86 -4.84 18.07 -7.60
CA ALA A 86 -5.14 18.18 -6.17
C ALA A 86 -6.54 18.78 -5.92
N ALA A 87 -6.91 19.84 -6.64
CA ALA A 87 -8.25 20.43 -6.58
C ALA A 87 -9.34 19.45 -7.01
N LEU A 88 -9.12 18.68 -8.09
CA LEU A 88 -10.06 17.64 -8.54
C LEU A 88 -10.23 16.54 -7.50
N VAL A 89 -9.15 16.11 -6.82
CA VAL A 89 -9.22 15.13 -5.72
C VAL A 89 -10.08 15.68 -4.58
N ILE A 90 -9.88 16.95 -4.19
CA ILE A 90 -10.67 17.59 -3.13
C ILE A 90 -12.15 17.71 -3.54
N LEU A 91 -12.44 18.11 -4.78
CA LEU A 91 -13.79 18.18 -5.29
C LEU A 91 -14.46 16.80 -5.30
N LEU A 92 -13.77 15.78 -5.79
CA LEU A 92 -14.27 14.41 -5.78
C LEU A 92 -14.51 13.91 -4.35
N ALA A 93 -13.66 14.31 -3.38
CA ALA A 93 -13.86 14.03 -1.98
C ALA A 93 -15.13 14.65 -1.43
N LYS A 94 -15.41 15.91 -1.73
CA LYS A 94 -16.61 16.62 -1.28
C LYS A 94 -17.90 16.05 -1.88
N PHE A 95 -17.93 15.81 -3.17
CA PHE A 95 -19.16 15.39 -3.88
C PHE A 95 -19.36 13.87 -3.88
N GLY A 96 -18.31 13.08 -3.74
CA GLY A 96 -18.36 11.62 -3.72
C GLY A 96 -18.53 11.00 -2.33
N SER A 97 -18.56 11.80 -1.26
CA SER A 97 -18.80 11.30 0.10
C SER A 97 -20.30 10.99 0.28
N PRO A 98 -20.66 9.80 0.77
CA PRO A 98 -21.98 9.64 1.34
C PRO A 98 -22.07 10.59 2.54
N LEU A 99 -23.09 11.46 2.56
CA LEU A 99 -23.37 12.32 3.69
C LEU A 99 -23.26 11.49 4.97
N ARG A 100 -22.24 11.74 5.79
CA ARG A 100 -22.19 11.19 7.15
C ARG A 100 -23.38 11.83 7.84
N VAL A 101 -24.43 11.04 8.11
CA VAL A 101 -25.40 11.42 9.12
C VAL A 101 -24.58 11.64 10.39
N SER A 102 -24.44 12.91 10.77
CA SER A 102 -23.81 13.31 12.02
C SER A 102 -24.52 12.55 13.13
N ALA A 103 -23.83 11.63 13.78
CA ALA A 103 -24.29 11.08 15.00
C ALA A 103 -24.21 12.20 16.04
N SER A 104 -25.26 13.02 16.10
CA SER A 104 -25.51 13.94 17.20
C SER A 104 -25.38 13.15 18.51
N PRO A 105 -24.69 13.68 19.53
CA PRO A 105 -24.62 13.03 20.83
C PRO A 105 -26.05 12.79 21.32
N ARG A 106 -26.42 11.54 21.44
CA ARG A 106 -27.77 11.11 21.84
C ARG A 106 -28.10 11.72 23.18
N ARG A 107 -28.97 12.75 23.20
CA ARG A 107 -29.86 12.98 24.32
C ARG A 107 -30.88 11.82 24.32
N PRO A 108 -31.18 11.22 25.45
CA PRO A 108 -32.24 10.21 25.57
C PRO A 108 -33.59 10.90 25.35
N VAL A 109 -34.11 10.80 24.15
CA VAL A 109 -35.50 11.17 23.81
C VAL A 109 -36.20 9.90 23.37
N ALA A 110 -37.43 9.72 23.85
CA ALA A 110 -38.30 8.56 23.63
C ALA A 110 -38.33 8.08 22.16
N PRO A 111 -38.57 6.77 21.92
CA PRO A 111 -38.45 6.19 20.59
C PRO A 111 -39.59 6.64 19.67
N SER A 112 -39.32 7.64 18.84
CA SER A 112 -40.10 7.90 17.66
C SER A 112 -39.67 6.91 16.57
N PRO A 113 -40.57 6.38 15.73
CA PRO A 113 -40.19 5.47 14.64
C PRO A 113 -39.21 6.18 13.68
N PRO A 114 -38.15 5.50 13.26
CA PRO A 114 -37.16 6.09 12.38
C PRO A 114 -37.86 6.43 11.04
N LEU A 115 -37.88 7.71 10.70
CA LEU A 115 -38.20 8.13 9.35
C LEU A 115 -37.21 7.45 8.38
N PRO A 116 -37.67 6.88 7.27
CA PRO A 116 -36.79 6.34 6.26
C PRO A 116 -35.95 7.49 5.69
N VAL A 117 -34.72 7.63 6.16
CA VAL A 117 -33.73 8.51 5.55
C VAL A 117 -33.36 7.83 4.22
N SER A 118 -34.01 8.30 3.15
CA SER A 118 -33.58 7.95 1.79
C SER A 118 -32.09 8.32 1.68
N PRO A 119 -31.20 7.35 1.36
CA PRO A 119 -29.84 7.71 1.05
C PRO A 119 -29.91 8.65 -0.16
N SER A 120 -29.41 9.88 0.00
CA SER A 120 -29.17 10.77 -1.12
C SER A 120 -28.49 9.97 -2.22
N PRO A 121 -29.01 9.93 -3.45
CA PRO A 121 -28.40 9.18 -4.52
C PRO A 121 -27.11 9.90 -4.93
N SER A 122 -26.05 9.73 -4.14
CA SER A 122 -24.71 9.94 -4.66
C SER A 122 -24.60 9.02 -5.86
N LEU A 123 -24.55 9.61 -7.04
CA LEU A 123 -24.51 8.87 -8.28
C LEU A 123 -23.56 7.69 -8.11
N PRO A 124 -23.99 6.44 -8.35
CA PRO A 124 -23.15 5.26 -8.13
C PRO A 124 -21.80 5.38 -8.84
N ILE A 125 -21.77 6.17 -9.91
CA ILE A 125 -20.57 6.50 -10.67
C ILE A 125 -19.56 7.34 -9.85
N LEU A 126 -20.01 8.31 -9.03
CA LEU A 126 -19.10 9.12 -8.21
C LEU A 126 -18.44 8.28 -7.11
N ARG A 127 -19.18 7.32 -6.54
CA ARG A 127 -18.61 6.37 -5.57
C ARG A 127 -17.57 5.45 -6.22
N LEU A 128 -17.85 4.99 -7.42
CA LEU A 128 -16.91 4.17 -8.19
C LEU A 128 -15.65 4.99 -8.51
N LEU A 129 -15.80 6.17 -9.08
CA LEU A 129 -14.68 7.06 -9.39
C LEU A 129 -13.84 7.33 -8.15
N ARG A 130 -14.47 7.66 -7.02
CA ARG A 130 -13.77 7.92 -5.76
C ARG A 130 -12.99 6.72 -5.22
N GLY A 131 -13.49 5.51 -5.42
CA GLY A 131 -12.78 4.31 -4.99
C GLY A 131 -11.58 3.97 -5.87
N TRP A 132 -11.66 4.28 -7.17
CA TRP A 132 -10.75 3.75 -8.17
C TRP A 132 -9.85 4.79 -8.84
N TYR A 133 -10.08 6.12 -8.65
CA TYR A 133 -9.19 7.15 -9.20
C TYR A 133 -7.72 6.97 -8.77
N PRO A 134 -7.40 6.45 -7.56
CA PRO A 134 -6.02 6.27 -7.15
C PRO A 134 -5.22 5.37 -8.10
N LEU A 135 -5.83 4.34 -8.69
CA LEU A 135 -5.16 3.47 -9.66
C LEU A 135 -4.76 4.22 -10.94
N ILE A 136 -5.63 5.12 -11.42
CA ILE A 136 -5.33 5.96 -12.58
C ILE A 136 -4.18 6.91 -12.23
N LEU A 137 -4.23 7.48 -11.04
CA LEU A 137 -3.26 8.48 -10.60
C LEU A 137 -1.87 7.86 -10.37
N ILE A 138 -1.80 6.62 -9.84
CA ILE A 138 -0.54 5.86 -9.75
C ILE A 138 0.12 5.75 -11.13
N GLY A 139 -0.64 5.36 -12.16
CA GLY A 139 -0.10 5.23 -13.52
C GLY A 139 0.36 6.56 -14.11
N LEU A 140 -0.40 7.63 -13.90
CA LEU A 140 -0.04 8.96 -14.41
C LEU A 140 1.22 9.51 -13.73
N THR A 141 1.28 9.44 -12.40
CA THR A 141 2.45 9.89 -11.63
C THR A 141 3.69 9.04 -11.91
N TYR A 142 3.53 7.73 -12.15
CA TYR A 142 4.64 6.88 -12.61
C TYR A 142 5.22 7.35 -13.94
N LYS A 143 4.37 7.63 -14.93
CA LYS A 143 4.83 8.14 -16.23
C LYS A 143 5.56 9.47 -16.14
N GLU A 144 5.15 10.32 -15.23
CA GLU A 144 5.80 11.59 -14.98
C GLU A 144 7.23 11.43 -14.45
N LEU A 145 7.49 10.39 -13.64
CA LEU A 145 8.84 10.11 -13.12
C LEU A 145 9.86 9.90 -14.24
N THR A 146 9.46 9.31 -15.36
CA THR A 146 10.32 9.15 -16.55
C THR A 146 10.87 10.49 -17.03
N TYR A 147 10.07 11.56 -16.89
CA TYR A 147 10.47 12.91 -17.26
C TYR A 147 11.25 13.62 -16.14
N LEU A 148 10.82 13.48 -14.89
CA LEU A 148 11.36 14.23 -13.75
C LEU A 148 12.70 13.69 -13.27
N ILE A 149 12.85 12.36 -13.13
CA ILE A 149 14.04 11.76 -12.49
C ILE A 149 15.33 12.18 -13.19
N PRO A 150 15.50 12.10 -14.52
CA PRO A 150 16.75 12.50 -15.19
C PRO A 150 17.10 13.97 -15.01
N ARG A 151 16.09 14.83 -14.74
CA ARG A 151 16.25 16.26 -14.54
C ARG A 151 16.61 16.62 -13.10
N ILE A 152 16.04 15.89 -12.15
CA ILE A 152 16.31 16.08 -10.72
C ILE A 152 17.64 15.43 -10.34
N HIS A 153 17.90 14.23 -10.85
CA HIS A 153 19.06 13.43 -10.50
C HIS A 153 19.67 12.78 -11.76
N PRO A 154 20.66 13.43 -12.39
CA PRO A 154 21.19 12.98 -13.69
C PRO A 154 22.10 11.75 -13.62
N ARG A 155 22.51 11.32 -12.41
CA ARG A 155 23.41 10.17 -12.20
C ARG A 155 22.64 8.94 -11.79
N ASP A 156 22.98 7.78 -12.38
CA ASP A 156 22.42 6.50 -12.03
C ASP A 156 23.30 5.78 -10.99
N PHE A 157 22.69 5.04 -10.08
CA PHE A 157 23.35 4.31 -9.00
C PHE A 157 23.63 2.84 -9.31
N ASP A 158 23.43 2.40 -10.53
CA ASP A 158 23.58 0.99 -10.95
C ASP A 158 24.92 0.38 -10.56
N VAL A 159 26.03 1.12 -10.74
CA VAL A 159 27.36 0.65 -10.36
C VAL A 159 27.48 0.39 -8.86
N ALA A 160 26.88 1.26 -8.04
CA ALA A 160 26.89 1.10 -6.58
C ALA A 160 26.03 -0.09 -6.15
N LEU A 161 24.84 -0.25 -6.74
CA LEU A 161 23.93 -1.35 -6.43
C LEU A 161 24.54 -2.69 -6.85
N ALA A 162 25.13 -2.78 -8.05
CA ALA A 162 25.86 -3.96 -8.50
C ALA A 162 27.05 -4.31 -7.58
N ALA A 163 27.77 -3.30 -7.08
CA ALA A 163 28.87 -3.51 -6.14
C ALA A 163 28.39 -4.02 -4.78
N ILE A 164 27.22 -3.59 -4.31
CA ILE A 164 26.60 -4.11 -3.08
C ILE A 164 26.22 -5.57 -3.28
N ASP A 165 25.53 -5.92 -4.36
CA ASP A 165 25.20 -7.31 -4.68
C ASP A 165 26.45 -8.19 -4.74
N TYR A 166 27.51 -7.72 -5.42
CA TYR A 166 28.76 -8.46 -5.50
C TYR A 166 29.40 -8.68 -4.12
N ARG A 167 29.37 -7.67 -3.24
CA ARG A 167 29.88 -7.82 -1.86
C ARG A 167 29.06 -8.78 -1.03
N MET A 168 27.75 -8.86 -1.25
CA MET A 168 26.85 -9.76 -0.51
C MET A 168 27.01 -11.22 -0.94
N PHE A 169 27.22 -11.47 -2.24
CA PHE A 169 27.16 -12.82 -2.80
C PHE A 169 28.51 -13.34 -3.37
N GLY A 170 29.51 -12.47 -3.50
CA GLY A 170 30.79 -12.82 -4.14
C GLY A 170 30.69 -12.95 -5.68
N VAL A 171 29.50 -12.79 -6.22
CA VAL A 171 29.17 -12.83 -7.66
C VAL A 171 28.04 -11.85 -7.96
N ASN A 172 27.87 -11.50 -9.23
CA ASN A 172 26.66 -10.79 -9.64
C ASN A 172 25.48 -11.77 -9.73
N PRO A 173 24.42 -11.64 -8.90
CA PRO A 173 23.34 -12.61 -8.84
C PRO A 173 22.62 -12.81 -10.17
N THR A 174 22.43 -11.75 -10.96
CA THR A 174 21.77 -11.82 -12.27
C THR A 174 22.60 -12.55 -13.33
N VAL A 175 23.93 -12.57 -13.18
CA VAL A 175 24.83 -13.39 -13.99
C VAL A 175 24.84 -14.82 -13.47
N TRP A 176 24.94 -14.99 -12.15
CA TRP A 176 24.95 -16.32 -11.52
C TRP A 176 23.69 -17.14 -11.82
N ILE A 177 22.50 -16.51 -11.79
CA ILE A 177 21.21 -17.16 -12.02
C ILE A 177 21.02 -17.63 -13.48
N GLU A 178 21.83 -17.13 -14.41
CA GLU A 178 21.81 -17.50 -15.82
C GLU A 178 21.97 -18.99 -16.07
N ARG A 179 22.66 -19.72 -15.15
CA ARG A 179 22.79 -21.19 -15.20
C ARG A 179 21.46 -21.93 -15.18
N PHE A 180 20.43 -21.32 -14.63
CA PHE A 180 19.07 -21.85 -14.55
C PHE A 180 18.17 -21.35 -15.67
N THR A 181 18.71 -20.61 -16.64
CA THR A 181 17.95 -20.10 -17.77
C THR A 181 17.44 -21.26 -18.62
N TRP A 182 16.12 -21.35 -18.68
CA TRP A 182 15.39 -22.38 -19.42
C TRP A 182 14.12 -21.77 -20.02
N PRO A 183 13.84 -21.92 -21.34
CA PRO A 183 12.76 -21.22 -22.02
C PRO A 183 11.37 -21.32 -21.36
N PRO A 184 10.88 -22.51 -20.92
CA PRO A 184 9.61 -22.60 -20.19
C PRO A 184 9.60 -21.85 -18.85
N LEU A 185 10.70 -21.87 -18.11
CA LEU A 185 10.81 -21.14 -16.85
C LEU A 185 10.81 -19.63 -17.10
N THR A 186 11.52 -19.17 -18.13
CA THR A 186 11.52 -17.78 -18.58
C THR A 186 10.11 -17.31 -18.96
N GLU A 187 9.38 -18.17 -19.69
CA GLU A 187 7.97 -17.92 -20.04
C GLU A 187 7.10 -17.73 -18.80
N VAL A 188 7.15 -18.70 -17.88
CA VAL A 188 6.38 -18.65 -16.63
C VAL A 188 6.71 -17.40 -15.82
N PHE A 189 7.99 -17.08 -15.66
CA PHE A 189 8.41 -15.90 -14.91
C PHE A 189 7.98 -14.59 -15.57
N GLN A 190 8.05 -14.49 -16.91
CA GLN A 190 7.59 -13.29 -17.62
C GLN A 190 6.07 -13.09 -17.46
N LEU A 191 5.29 -14.16 -17.61
CA LEU A 191 3.85 -14.10 -17.42
C LEU A 191 3.50 -13.75 -15.97
N THR A 192 4.18 -14.37 -15.01
CA THR A 192 3.99 -14.10 -13.58
C THR A 192 4.33 -12.63 -13.25
N TYR A 193 5.49 -12.14 -13.72
CA TYR A 193 5.89 -10.75 -13.57
C TYR A 193 4.81 -9.78 -14.07
N SER A 194 4.25 -10.06 -15.24
CA SER A 194 3.22 -9.22 -15.86
C SER A 194 1.90 -9.17 -15.08
N THR A 195 1.65 -10.14 -14.17
CA THR A 195 0.45 -10.13 -13.32
C THR A 195 0.53 -9.16 -12.15
N TYR A 196 1.67 -8.55 -11.90
CA TYR A 196 1.91 -7.63 -10.80
C TYR A 196 0.80 -6.58 -10.63
N TYR A 197 0.40 -5.91 -11.71
CA TYR A 197 -0.68 -4.90 -11.68
C TYR A 197 -2.07 -5.49 -11.40
N LEU A 198 -2.26 -6.79 -11.63
CA LEU A 198 -3.57 -7.44 -11.45
C LEU A 198 -3.85 -7.78 -10.00
N LEU A 199 -2.83 -8.14 -9.21
CA LEU A 199 -3.02 -8.60 -7.84
C LEU A 199 -3.74 -7.56 -6.96
N PRO A 200 -3.29 -6.29 -6.89
CA PRO A 200 -3.97 -5.27 -6.10
C PRO A 200 -5.38 -4.96 -6.62
N VAL A 201 -5.57 -4.97 -7.94
CA VAL A 201 -6.89 -4.75 -8.56
C VAL A 201 -7.85 -5.87 -8.17
N ILE A 202 -7.43 -7.13 -8.28
CA ILE A 202 -8.27 -8.30 -7.94
C ILE A 202 -8.67 -8.24 -6.45
N LEU A 203 -7.74 -7.96 -5.54
CA LEU A 203 -8.07 -7.83 -4.11
C LEU A 203 -9.03 -6.67 -3.87
N GLY A 204 -8.79 -5.52 -4.50
CA GLY A 204 -9.69 -4.37 -4.45
C GLY A 204 -11.11 -4.72 -4.93
N VAL A 205 -11.24 -5.38 -6.08
CA VAL A 205 -12.54 -5.83 -6.62
C VAL A 205 -13.23 -6.82 -5.67
N VAL A 206 -12.48 -7.76 -5.08
CA VAL A 206 -13.04 -8.72 -4.11
C VAL A 206 -13.60 -7.99 -2.89
N LEU A 207 -12.87 -7.05 -2.32
CA LEU A 207 -13.32 -6.27 -1.16
C LEU A 207 -14.54 -5.41 -1.52
N TRP A 208 -14.51 -4.76 -2.69
CA TRP A 208 -15.61 -3.94 -3.22
C TRP A 208 -16.90 -4.74 -3.42
N ARG A 209 -16.82 -5.89 -4.12
CA ARG A 209 -17.98 -6.77 -4.36
C ARG A 209 -18.55 -7.36 -3.07
N LYS A 210 -17.71 -7.59 -2.07
CA LYS A 210 -18.15 -8.03 -0.73
C LYS A 210 -18.68 -6.86 0.12
N LYS A 211 -18.77 -5.65 -0.41
CA LYS A 211 -19.22 -4.43 0.28
C LYS A 211 -18.41 -4.11 1.56
N ARG A 212 -17.15 -4.58 1.61
CA ARG A 212 -16.22 -4.30 2.72
C ARG A 212 -15.48 -2.99 2.45
N PHE A 213 -16.23 -1.90 2.38
CA PHE A 213 -15.70 -0.61 1.95
C PHE A 213 -14.61 -0.05 2.88
N ASP A 214 -14.73 -0.23 4.19
CA ASP A 214 -13.67 0.21 5.12
C ASP A 214 -12.35 -0.52 4.84
N SER A 215 -12.40 -1.84 4.59
CA SER A 215 -11.23 -2.63 4.22
C SER A 215 -10.69 -2.23 2.84
N PHE A 216 -11.57 -1.90 1.89
CA PHE A 216 -11.18 -1.46 0.56
C PHE A 216 -10.44 -0.11 0.62
N PHE A 217 -11.02 0.91 1.27
CA PHE A 217 -10.38 2.22 1.37
C PHE A 217 -9.08 2.20 2.17
N PHE A 218 -9.01 1.39 3.23
CA PHE A 218 -7.76 1.17 3.95
C PHE A 218 -6.70 0.49 3.07
N PHE A 219 -7.08 -0.52 2.30
CA PHE A 219 -6.17 -1.19 1.37
C PHE A 219 -5.67 -0.26 0.26
N VAL A 220 -6.57 0.55 -0.33
CA VAL A 220 -6.18 1.58 -1.31
C VAL A 220 -5.21 2.59 -0.69
N PHE A 221 -5.46 3.05 0.54
CA PHE A 221 -4.53 3.90 1.26
C PHE A 221 -3.15 3.28 1.40
N VAL A 222 -3.08 2.00 1.79
CA VAL A 222 -1.80 1.27 1.91
C VAL A 222 -1.07 1.22 0.58
N LEU A 223 -1.79 0.90 -0.50
CA LEU A 223 -1.19 0.87 -1.84
C LEU A 223 -0.63 2.24 -2.25
N MET A 224 -1.41 3.31 -2.07
CA MET A 224 -0.96 4.67 -2.39
C MET A 224 0.27 5.05 -1.57
N PHE A 225 0.26 4.74 -0.28
CA PHE A 225 1.38 5.02 0.60
C PHE A 225 2.64 4.28 0.16
N GLY A 226 2.54 2.97 -0.15
CA GLY A 226 3.66 2.18 -0.67
C GLY A 226 4.17 2.71 -2.02
N PHE A 227 3.28 2.86 -3.02
CA PHE A 227 3.67 3.37 -4.32
C PHE A 227 4.41 4.72 -4.25
N TYR A 228 3.88 5.67 -3.48
CA TYR A 228 4.50 6.99 -3.39
C TYR A 228 5.83 6.97 -2.63
N LEU A 229 6.00 6.09 -1.63
CA LEU A 229 7.31 5.89 -1.02
C LEU A 229 8.32 5.27 -2.00
N SER A 230 7.92 4.26 -2.78
CA SER A 230 8.77 3.73 -3.85
C SER A 230 9.14 4.80 -4.87
N TYR A 231 8.20 5.65 -5.27
CA TYR A 231 8.46 6.72 -6.23
C TYR A 231 9.46 7.77 -5.72
N LEU A 232 9.36 8.11 -4.44
CA LEU A 232 10.36 8.97 -3.79
C LEU A 232 11.73 8.27 -3.73
N GLY A 233 11.74 6.96 -3.53
CA GLY A 233 12.94 6.13 -3.61
C GLY A 233 13.59 6.18 -5.00
N TYR A 234 12.80 6.09 -6.07
CA TYR A 234 13.29 6.19 -7.47
C TYR A 234 13.92 7.55 -7.77
N ILE A 235 13.36 8.63 -7.21
CA ILE A 235 13.96 9.96 -7.33
C ILE A 235 15.26 10.06 -6.53
N ALA A 236 15.31 9.46 -5.33
CA ALA A 236 16.47 9.56 -4.44
C ALA A 236 17.65 8.70 -4.90
N VAL A 237 17.38 7.52 -5.47
CA VAL A 237 18.40 6.55 -5.92
C VAL A 237 18.01 6.02 -7.30
N PRO A 238 18.13 6.84 -8.35
CA PRO A 238 17.82 6.43 -9.70
C PRO A 238 18.71 5.27 -10.17
N ALA A 239 18.11 4.23 -10.73
CA ALA A 239 18.82 3.11 -11.31
C ALA A 239 17.99 2.49 -12.44
N ILE A 240 18.66 2.11 -13.53
CA ILE A 240 18.03 1.56 -14.75
C ILE A 240 17.94 0.03 -14.74
N GLY A 241 18.67 -0.62 -13.84
CA GLY A 241 18.66 -2.06 -13.65
C GLY A 241 19.78 -2.82 -14.36
N PRO A 242 20.05 -4.06 -13.88
CA PRO A 242 21.22 -4.85 -14.29
C PRO A 242 21.27 -5.18 -15.79
N ARG A 243 20.13 -5.23 -16.47
CA ARG A 243 20.07 -5.52 -17.91
C ARG A 243 20.68 -4.41 -18.79
N PHE A 244 20.83 -3.21 -18.24
CA PHE A 244 21.35 -2.05 -18.96
C PHE A 244 22.75 -1.63 -18.47
N LEU A 245 23.25 -2.17 -17.37
CA LEU A 245 24.62 -1.92 -16.93
C LEU A 245 25.58 -2.72 -17.77
N SER A 246 26.44 -2.05 -18.56
CA SER A 246 27.32 -2.66 -19.57
C SER A 246 28.18 -3.79 -18.98
N SER A 247 28.80 -3.58 -17.82
CA SER A 247 29.63 -4.60 -17.17
C SER A 247 28.90 -5.89 -16.80
N ILE A 248 27.60 -5.80 -16.48
CA ILE A 248 26.75 -6.97 -16.21
C ILE A 248 26.21 -7.55 -17.52
N ALA A 249 25.77 -6.69 -18.44
CA ALA A 249 25.22 -7.11 -19.72
C ALA A 249 26.25 -7.90 -20.54
N GLU A 250 27.51 -7.45 -20.56
CA GLU A 250 28.62 -8.14 -21.23
C GLU A 250 29.01 -9.47 -20.55
N ALA A 251 28.85 -9.57 -19.23
CA ALA A 251 29.09 -10.80 -18.48
C ALA A 251 28.00 -11.86 -18.66
N GLN A 252 26.84 -11.45 -19.21
CA GLN A 252 25.73 -12.34 -19.48
C GLN A 252 25.91 -13.03 -20.85
N THR A 253 26.08 -14.33 -20.84
CA THR A 253 26.37 -15.14 -22.04
C THR A 253 25.14 -15.79 -22.64
N LYS A 254 24.07 -16.00 -21.84
CA LYS A 254 22.85 -16.66 -22.30
C LYS A 254 21.73 -15.65 -22.49
N PRO A 255 21.17 -15.50 -23.70
CA PRO A 255 19.99 -14.66 -23.90
C PRO A 255 18.78 -15.27 -23.18
N LEU A 256 17.92 -14.40 -22.63
CA LEU A 256 16.63 -14.83 -22.13
C LEU A 256 15.70 -15.11 -23.34
N THR A 257 15.28 -16.35 -23.45
CA THR A 257 14.32 -16.80 -24.47
C THR A 257 13.16 -17.49 -23.81
N GLY A 258 11.95 -17.26 -24.28
CA GLY A 258 10.76 -17.99 -23.88
C GLY A 258 10.32 -18.99 -24.93
N VAL A 259 9.15 -19.58 -24.72
CA VAL A 259 8.57 -20.57 -25.65
C VAL A 259 7.62 -19.88 -26.64
N TRP A 260 6.78 -18.95 -26.17
CA TRP A 260 5.67 -18.43 -26.97
C TRP A 260 5.37 -16.94 -26.71
N LEU A 261 4.99 -16.57 -25.48
CA LEU A 261 4.52 -15.23 -25.13
C LEU A 261 5.61 -14.33 -24.54
N PHE A 262 6.76 -14.86 -24.17
CA PHE A 262 7.82 -14.10 -23.53
C PHE A 262 8.18 -12.82 -24.29
N GLN A 263 8.52 -12.94 -25.59
CA GLN A 263 8.94 -11.78 -26.38
C GLN A 263 7.84 -10.75 -26.57
N PRO A 264 6.60 -11.11 -27.00
CA PRO A 264 5.54 -10.11 -27.16
C PRO A 264 5.15 -9.44 -25.83
N VAL A 265 5.11 -10.19 -24.73
CA VAL A 265 4.79 -9.63 -23.41
C VAL A 265 5.91 -8.70 -22.92
N ARG A 266 7.17 -9.11 -23.05
CA ARG A 266 8.32 -8.27 -22.71
C ARG A 266 8.33 -6.98 -23.51
N GLN A 267 8.15 -7.05 -24.83
CA GLN A 267 8.09 -5.87 -25.67
C GLN A 267 6.91 -4.96 -25.34
N MET A 268 5.77 -5.53 -24.97
CA MET A 268 4.62 -4.76 -24.53
C MET A 268 4.94 -3.98 -23.24
N LEU A 269 5.56 -4.64 -22.26
CA LEU A 269 5.99 -3.99 -21.01
C LEU A 269 7.05 -2.92 -21.26
N ASP A 270 8.10 -3.23 -22.04
CA ASP A 270 9.16 -2.27 -22.35
C ASP A 270 8.62 -1.02 -23.08
N ARG A 271 7.57 -1.16 -23.92
CA ARG A 271 6.86 -0.02 -24.53
C ARG A 271 5.98 0.72 -23.54
N ALA A 272 5.31 -0.02 -22.66
CA ALA A 272 4.40 0.56 -21.69
C ALA A 272 5.15 1.31 -20.58
N GLU A 273 6.24 0.77 -20.08
CA GLU A 273 7.03 1.33 -18.97
C GLU A 273 8.10 2.30 -19.46
N GLY A 274 8.72 2.00 -20.58
CA GLY A 274 9.88 2.74 -21.12
C GLY A 274 11.17 2.35 -20.39
N ILE A 275 12.24 3.10 -20.62
CA ILE A 275 13.48 3.02 -19.82
C ILE A 275 13.30 4.00 -18.66
N THR A 276 12.78 3.49 -17.55
CA THR A 276 12.57 4.26 -16.35
C THR A 276 13.70 3.99 -15.36
N ARG A 277 13.98 4.97 -14.50
CA ARG A 277 14.94 4.86 -13.40
C ARG A 277 14.25 4.41 -12.15
N ASP A 278 13.53 3.30 -12.22
CA ASP A 278 12.62 2.77 -11.21
C ASP A 278 13.10 1.45 -10.59
N CYS A 279 14.41 1.18 -10.68
CA CYS A 279 14.95 -0.08 -10.20
C CYS A 279 15.04 -0.14 -8.68
N PHE A 280 15.44 0.94 -7.98
CA PHE A 280 15.63 0.95 -6.54
C PHE A 280 14.71 1.96 -5.82
N PRO A 281 14.00 1.52 -4.76
CA PRO A 281 13.79 0.13 -4.27
C PRO A 281 12.86 -0.66 -5.19
N SER A 282 12.86 -2.01 -5.12
CA SER A 282 11.94 -2.80 -5.95
C SER A 282 10.48 -2.61 -5.56
N GLY A 283 9.75 -1.80 -6.33
CA GLY A 283 8.31 -1.62 -6.16
C GLY A 283 7.53 -2.92 -6.40
N HIS A 284 8.01 -3.79 -7.31
CA HIS A 284 7.42 -5.12 -7.53
C HIS A 284 7.45 -5.97 -6.26
N THR A 285 8.56 -5.95 -5.54
CA THR A 285 8.69 -6.68 -4.26
C THR A 285 7.85 -6.04 -3.17
N GLU A 286 7.96 -4.73 -2.98
CA GLU A 286 7.23 -4.01 -1.96
C GLU A 286 5.73 -4.26 -2.07
N LEU A 287 5.14 -3.94 -3.21
CA LEU A 287 3.69 -3.99 -3.36
C LEU A 287 3.15 -5.41 -3.42
N THR A 288 3.92 -6.36 -3.96
CA THR A 288 3.57 -7.79 -3.88
C THR A 288 3.46 -8.24 -2.43
N LEU A 289 4.44 -7.87 -1.59
CA LEU A 289 4.42 -8.20 -0.16
C LEU A 289 3.26 -7.51 0.57
N LEU A 290 2.97 -6.25 0.25
CA LEU A 290 1.81 -5.52 0.78
C LEU A 290 0.49 -6.21 0.40
N VAL A 291 0.33 -6.58 -0.87
CA VAL A 291 -0.88 -7.29 -1.34
C VAL A 291 -1.02 -8.64 -0.65
N LEU A 292 0.05 -9.42 -0.51
CA LEU A 292 0.03 -10.70 0.20
C LEU A 292 -0.32 -10.52 1.67
N PHE A 293 0.33 -9.58 2.37
CA PHE A 293 0.06 -9.31 3.77
C PHE A 293 -1.41 -8.91 4.01
N TYR A 294 -1.94 -7.97 3.21
CA TYR A 294 -3.32 -7.52 3.37
C TYR A 294 -4.35 -8.49 2.81
N ALA A 295 -4.02 -9.30 1.82
CA ALA A 295 -4.86 -10.44 1.42
C ALA A 295 -4.99 -11.45 2.57
N TYR A 296 -3.89 -11.76 3.27
CA TYR A 296 -3.91 -12.63 4.44
C TYR A 296 -4.81 -12.08 5.56
N ARG A 297 -4.75 -10.77 5.83
CA ARG A 297 -5.52 -10.09 6.89
C ARG A 297 -6.97 -9.82 6.52
N LEU A 298 -7.25 -9.54 5.25
CA LEU A 298 -8.55 -9.08 4.80
C LEU A 298 -9.35 -10.16 4.05
N HIS A 299 -8.71 -11.09 3.36
CA HIS A 299 -9.39 -12.11 2.56
C HIS A 299 -8.49 -13.33 2.32
N ARG A 300 -8.44 -14.26 3.27
CA ARG A 300 -7.55 -15.45 3.25
C ARG A 300 -7.60 -16.30 2.00
N LYS A 301 -8.77 -16.40 1.34
CA LYS A 301 -8.88 -17.15 0.08
C LYS A 301 -8.04 -16.50 -1.03
N SER A 302 -8.05 -15.17 -1.14
CA SER A 302 -7.18 -14.46 -2.08
C SER A 302 -5.70 -14.63 -1.73
N PHE A 303 -5.33 -14.65 -0.45
CA PHE A 303 -3.95 -14.88 -0.05
C PHE A 303 -3.39 -16.19 -0.60
N TRP A 304 -4.08 -17.30 -0.43
CA TRP A 304 -3.62 -18.61 -0.91
C TRP A 304 -3.51 -18.68 -2.43
N PHE A 305 -4.40 -17.98 -3.13
CA PHE A 305 -4.33 -17.84 -4.58
C PHE A 305 -3.16 -16.95 -5.04
N PHE A 306 -2.91 -15.83 -4.32
CA PHE A 306 -1.84 -14.89 -4.67
C PHE A 306 -0.46 -15.36 -4.25
N LEU A 307 -0.34 -16.20 -3.23
CA LEU A 307 0.95 -16.58 -2.66
C LEU A 307 1.93 -17.18 -3.71
N PRO A 308 1.57 -18.21 -4.49
CA PRO A 308 2.48 -18.74 -5.50
C PRO A 308 2.83 -17.71 -6.59
N VAL A 309 1.86 -16.90 -6.99
CA VAL A 309 2.07 -15.84 -7.98
C VAL A 309 3.01 -14.77 -7.42
N GLY A 310 2.81 -14.32 -6.18
CA GLY A 310 3.65 -13.33 -5.53
C GLY A 310 5.09 -13.79 -5.34
N ILE A 311 5.30 -15.05 -4.94
CA ILE A 311 6.65 -15.65 -4.90
C ILE A 311 7.27 -15.61 -6.31
N GLY A 312 6.50 -16.00 -7.32
CA GLY A 312 6.94 -15.95 -8.72
C GLY A 312 7.30 -14.54 -9.17
N ILE A 313 6.52 -13.50 -8.82
CA ILE A 313 6.83 -12.11 -9.14
C ILE A 313 8.18 -11.72 -8.53
N ILE A 314 8.38 -11.95 -7.22
CA ILE A 314 9.63 -11.57 -6.53
C ILE A 314 10.84 -12.27 -7.14
N LEU A 315 10.76 -13.57 -7.40
CA LEU A 315 11.85 -14.32 -8.01
C LEU A 315 12.11 -13.88 -9.45
N SER A 316 11.05 -13.55 -10.20
CA SER A 316 11.17 -13.12 -11.60
C SER A 316 11.90 -11.80 -11.75
N THR A 317 11.86 -10.90 -10.77
CA THR A 317 12.54 -9.60 -10.83
C THR A 317 14.05 -9.75 -11.07
N VAL A 318 14.69 -10.67 -10.37
CA VAL A 318 16.13 -10.95 -10.50
C VAL A 318 16.40 -11.85 -11.70
N TYR A 319 15.59 -12.91 -11.90
CA TYR A 319 15.75 -13.86 -12.99
C TYR A 319 15.64 -13.21 -14.37
N LEU A 320 14.67 -12.31 -14.55
CA LEU A 320 14.46 -11.57 -15.79
C LEU A 320 15.39 -10.35 -15.93
N ARG A 321 16.29 -10.15 -14.96
CA ARG A 321 17.31 -9.09 -14.98
C ARG A 321 16.72 -7.67 -14.86
N TYR A 322 15.56 -7.54 -14.24
CA TYR A 322 14.95 -6.23 -13.99
C TYR A 322 15.53 -5.54 -12.76
N HIS A 323 15.85 -6.31 -11.68
CA HIS A 323 16.31 -5.79 -10.40
C HIS A 323 17.60 -6.44 -9.92
N TYR A 324 18.40 -5.68 -9.18
CA TYR A 324 19.43 -6.20 -8.29
C TYR A 324 18.79 -6.88 -7.08
N VAL A 325 19.52 -7.78 -6.39
CA VAL A 325 18.99 -8.41 -5.17
C VAL A 325 18.84 -7.38 -4.05
N ILE A 326 19.74 -6.40 -3.98
CA ILE A 326 19.63 -5.32 -2.99
C ILE A 326 18.34 -4.49 -3.18
N ASP A 327 17.83 -4.34 -4.41
CA ASP A 327 16.55 -3.66 -4.65
C ASP A 327 15.39 -4.45 -4.05
N VAL A 328 15.44 -5.79 -4.20
CA VAL A 328 14.44 -6.71 -3.62
C VAL A 328 14.46 -6.62 -2.09
N VAL A 329 15.65 -6.59 -1.49
CA VAL A 329 15.81 -6.42 -0.04
C VAL A 329 15.25 -5.06 0.40
N ALA A 330 15.60 -3.99 -0.30
CA ALA A 330 15.10 -2.64 0.00
C ALA A 330 13.58 -2.55 -0.14
N GLY A 331 13.01 -3.14 -1.20
CA GLY A 331 11.55 -3.22 -1.39
C GLY A 331 10.85 -4.00 -0.27
N ALA A 332 11.45 -5.10 0.19
CA ALA A 332 10.92 -5.86 1.31
C ALA A 332 10.96 -5.07 2.62
N LEU A 333 12.05 -4.35 2.89
CA LEU A 333 12.16 -3.46 4.05
C LEU A 333 11.13 -2.33 3.98
N LEU A 334 10.94 -1.75 2.81
CA LEU A 334 9.94 -0.70 2.59
C LEU A 334 8.53 -1.23 2.84
N ALA A 335 8.20 -2.45 2.39
CA ALA A 335 6.94 -3.10 2.72
C ALA A 335 6.71 -3.24 4.23
N VAL A 336 7.76 -3.60 5.00
CA VAL A 336 7.68 -3.64 6.47
C VAL A 336 7.40 -2.26 7.04
N VAL A 337 8.10 -1.22 6.57
CA VAL A 337 7.86 0.18 6.99
C VAL A 337 6.40 0.58 6.75
N VAL A 338 5.89 0.30 5.55
CA VAL A 338 4.49 0.61 5.20
C VAL A 338 3.51 -0.15 6.09
N VAL A 339 3.72 -1.45 6.32
CA VAL A 339 2.84 -2.27 7.19
C VAL A 339 2.78 -1.72 8.61
N VAL A 340 3.95 -1.34 9.16
CA VAL A 340 4.04 -0.81 10.53
C VAL A 340 3.39 0.59 10.62
N ALA A 341 3.65 1.45 9.64
CA ALA A 341 3.21 2.84 9.64
C ALA A 341 1.75 3.02 9.18
N ALA A 342 1.21 2.13 8.33
CA ALA A 342 -0.09 2.35 7.69
C ALA A 342 -1.24 2.50 8.68
N LYS A 343 -1.34 1.63 9.67
CA LYS A 343 -2.47 1.64 10.62
C LYS A 343 -2.46 2.88 11.53
N PRO A 344 -1.35 3.23 12.21
CA PRO A 344 -1.28 4.45 13.00
C PRO A 344 -1.46 5.71 12.16
N LEU A 345 -0.83 5.79 10.97
CA LEU A 345 -0.97 6.93 10.08
C LEU A 345 -2.42 7.10 9.58
N PHE A 346 -3.08 6.01 9.18
CA PHE A 346 -4.47 6.02 8.76
C PHE A 346 -5.39 6.54 9.89
N GLY A 347 -5.12 6.12 11.14
CA GLY A 347 -5.84 6.60 12.33
C GLY A 347 -5.59 8.08 12.61
N ALA A 348 -4.34 8.53 12.56
CA ALA A 348 -3.95 9.94 12.76
C ALA A 348 -4.58 10.87 11.72
N LEU A 349 -4.81 10.37 10.50
CA LEU A 349 -5.50 11.09 9.42
C LEU A 349 -7.05 10.97 9.48
N GLY A 350 -7.61 10.53 10.61
CA GLY A 350 -9.07 10.46 10.84
C GLY A 350 -9.75 9.22 10.26
N GLY A 351 -9.01 8.25 9.76
CA GLY A 351 -9.53 6.98 9.26
C GLY A 351 -9.80 5.98 10.39
N ARG A 352 -10.70 5.03 10.15
CA ARG A 352 -10.91 3.88 11.02
C ARG A 352 -10.39 2.62 10.33
N ALA A 353 -9.26 2.11 10.81
CA ALA A 353 -8.72 0.87 10.27
C ALA A 353 -9.73 -0.28 10.44
N PRO A 354 -9.89 -1.15 9.44
CA PRO A 354 -10.83 -2.26 9.53
C PRO A 354 -10.44 -3.23 10.65
N ARG A 355 -11.43 -3.89 11.24
CA ARG A 355 -11.18 -5.05 12.09
C ARG A 355 -10.62 -6.17 11.21
N GLU A 356 -9.56 -6.76 11.68
CA GLU A 356 -8.91 -7.90 11.01
C GLU A 356 -9.86 -9.11 11.04
N ALA A 357 -9.85 -9.90 9.97
CA ALA A 357 -10.73 -11.06 9.81
C ALA A 357 -10.14 -12.31 10.47
#